data_86ee93d7931342a5def67adbde9539bd
#
_entry.id   86ee93d7931342a5def67adbde9539bd
#
_cell.length_a   1.000
_cell.length_b   1.000
_cell.length_c   1.000
_cell.angle_alpha   90.00
_cell.angle_beta   90.00
_cell.angle_gamma   90.00
#
_symmetry.space_group_name_H-M   'P 1'
#
loop_
_entity.id
_entity.type
_entity.pdbx_description
1 polymer ?
#
loop_
_entity_poly.entity_id
_entity_poly.type
_entity_poly.pdbx_seq_one_letter_code
_entity_poly.pdbx_strand_id
1 'polypeptide(L)'
;MSIAIRIRVVGALAAVLLVAVALLTVLIWLRSWPGVGVLAVVAVVASLVSRQLVRRVKRGTVLELDFEGGVVESHGSDPLSRAATRGAVAIRDIVDTLDRAAEDDRVAAVVARLGNGNVQLGHAQEIRDAVGRFRESGKTAFAFAETFGEGGQATINYYLASAFSEIHVMPLGELAVTGMLARGRFIRGLLDKLGVVVDFDHREEYKSALYLLTETEFNEPHRESAASLVGDQFDQVVSGIAASRGLSEARVRELIDTAPHFGERLVEDGLVDHRSYRDDVFRAAGGTARLFGSRYLAKAGRPHRKGPVVALVQGVGRISRGSPSFDPLGGGSSFGADEVAGAFREAVDDKKVKAIVFRVDSPGGSAIASEVVRHEVERAIKAGKPVVVSMGNVAGSGGYWVAANATHIVAQPGTVTGSIGVVSGKLVTREAWTKAGITSDQIEFGEMAGFASSFSPFTDEQRRKLDAQLDTIYDEFIELVSAGRNLTRERVAEIARGRVWTGAQAKEIGLVDSLGGFDCAIGEAKKAAHIEGSCKVKIYPRGSTLRFLDRPENSDPSVEALSEVFTALRSLGQDVTGSRQLRMRDH
;
A
#
# COMPACT_ATOMS: atom_id res chain seq x y z
N MET A 1 -25.83 12.37 -26.55
CA MET A 1 -26.49 12.43 -25.20
C MET A 1 -28.00 12.25 -25.45
N SER A 2 -28.53 11.03 -25.16
CA SER A 2 -29.88 10.64 -25.56
C SER A 2 -30.97 11.43 -24.81
N ILE A 3 -32.11 11.61 -25.50
CA ILE A 3 -33.31 12.30 -24.98
C ILE A 3 -33.73 11.79 -23.59
N ALA A 4 -33.49 10.49 -23.28
CA ALA A 4 -33.77 9.89 -21.98
C ALA A 4 -32.93 10.45 -20.82
N ILE A 5 -31.70 10.93 -21.07
CA ILE A 5 -30.84 11.55 -20.04
C ILE A 5 -31.33 12.99 -19.77
N ARG A 6 -31.76 13.71 -20.80
CA ARG A 6 -32.36 15.06 -20.64
C ARG A 6 -33.66 15.03 -19.83
N ILE A 7 -34.52 14.03 -20.05
CA ILE A 7 -35.79 13.89 -19.30
C ILE A 7 -35.53 13.55 -17.83
N ARG A 8 -34.49 12.72 -17.52
CA ARG A 8 -34.14 12.39 -16.12
C ARG A 8 -33.48 13.57 -15.38
N VAL A 9 -32.67 14.36 -16.06
CA VAL A 9 -32.03 15.55 -15.46
C VAL A 9 -33.08 16.65 -15.26
N VAL A 10 -34.00 16.86 -16.23
CA VAL A 10 -35.09 17.81 -16.09
C VAL A 10 -36.10 17.36 -15.01
N GLY A 11 -36.39 16.07 -14.90
CA GLY A 11 -37.21 15.52 -13.82
C GLY A 11 -36.58 15.66 -12.43
N ALA A 12 -35.26 15.47 -12.30
CA ALA A 12 -34.54 15.70 -11.05
C ALA A 12 -34.48 17.20 -10.67
N LEU A 13 -34.26 18.06 -11.65
CA LEU A 13 -34.28 19.52 -11.44
C LEU A 13 -35.69 20.02 -11.10
N ALA A 14 -36.74 19.48 -11.74
CA ALA A 14 -38.15 19.82 -11.42
C ALA A 14 -38.51 19.32 -10.01
N ALA A 15 -38.04 18.14 -9.59
CA ALA A 15 -38.25 17.62 -8.23
C ALA A 15 -37.53 18.50 -7.18
N VAL A 16 -36.29 18.94 -7.46
CA VAL A 16 -35.54 19.86 -6.59
C VAL A 16 -36.22 21.23 -6.52
N LEU A 17 -36.73 21.73 -7.66
CA LEU A 17 -37.45 23.02 -7.71
C LEU A 17 -38.79 22.94 -6.96
N LEU A 18 -39.53 21.83 -7.09
CA LEU A 18 -40.77 21.58 -6.34
C LEU A 18 -40.52 21.49 -4.83
N VAL A 19 -39.42 20.83 -4.43
CA VAL A 19 -39.02 20.77 -3.03
C VAL A 19 -38.58 22.15 -2.52
N ALA A 20 -37.86 22.92 -3.32
CA ALA A 20 -37.47 24.29 -2.98
C ALA A 20 -38.66 25.24 -2.87
N VAL A 21 -39.63 25.14 -3.80
CA VAL A 21 -40.87 25.92 -3.76
C VAL A 21 -41.78 25.50 -2.60
N ALA A 22 -41.87 24.20 -2.30
CA ALA A 22 -42.56 23.70 -1.12
C ALA A 22 -41.88 24.18 0.18
N LEU A 23 -40.56 24.22 0.24
CA LEU A 23 -39.82 24.77 1.36
C LEU A 23 -40.01 26.29 1.50
N LEU A 24 -40.06 27.03 0.40
CA LEU A 24 -40.29 28.48 0.41
C LEU A 24 -41.72 28.83 0.83
N THR A 25 -42.73 28.10 0.33
CA THR A 25 -44.15 28.27 0.74
C THR A 25 -44.36 27.90 2.20
N VAL A 26 -43.66 26.87 2.66
CA VAL A 26 -43.69 26.46 4.07
C VAL A 26 -42.93 27.44 4.97
N LEU A 27 -41.81 28.02 4.55
CA LEU A 27 -41.12 29.10 5.28
C LEU A 27 -41.99 30.39 5.41
N ILE A 28 -42.78 30.71 4.40
CA ILE A 28 -43.73 31.83 4.43
C ILE A 28 -44.91 31.54 5.39
N TRP A 29 -45.31 30.28 5.54
CA TRP A 29 -46.41 29.82 6.43
C TRP A 29 -45.94 29.55 7.88
N LEU A 30 -44.63 29.36 8.12
CA LEU A 30 -44.00 29.00 9.40
C LEU A 30 -43.77 30.19 10.34
N ARG A 31 -44.77 31.05 10.46
CA ARG A 31 -44.80 32.03 11.56
C ARG A 31 -45.31 31.43 12.90
N SER A 32 -45.48 30.08 12.96
CA SER A 32 -45.90 29.36 14.19
C SER A 32 -45.10 28.05 14.39
N TRP A 33 -44.56 27.86 15.56
CA TRP A 33 -43.63 26.82 16.05
C TRP A 33 -43.95 25.32 15.77
N PRO A 34 -45.20 24.83 15.64
CA PRO A 34 -45.43 23.38 15.45
C PRO A 34 -45.00 22.83 14.09
N GLY A 35 -44.91 23.65 13.08
CA GLY A 35 -44.57 23.22 11.71
C GLY A 35 -43.10 22.85 11.51
N VAL A 36 -42.16 23.40 12.31
CA VAL A 36 -40.71 23.12 12.20
C VAL A 36 -40.39 21.67 12.58
N GLY A 37 -41.08 21.13 13.60
CA GLY A 37 -40.91 19.73 14.01
C GLY A 37 -41.38 18.75 12.93
N VAL A 38 -42.48 19.00 12.28
CA VAL A 38 -43.00 18.14 11.19
C VAL A 38 -42.07 18.17 10.00
N LEU A 39 -41.52 19.31 9.62
CA LEU A 39 -40.56 19.42 8.50
C LEU A 39 -39.23 18.75 8.81
N ALA A 40 -38.73 18.87 10.02
CA ALA A 40 -37.52 18.16 10.43
C ALA A 40 -37.72 16.63 10.37
N VAL A 41 -38.89 16.14 10.81
CA VAL A 41 -39.24 14.71 10.69
C VAL A 41 -39.38 14.30 9.23
N VAL A 42 -40.06 15.05 8.38
CA VAL A 42 -40.19 14.76 6.94
C VAL A 42 -38.83 14.80 6.25
N ALA A 43 -37.98 15.77 6.55
CA ALA A 43 -36.61 15.85 6.00
C ALA A 43 -35.75 14.65 6.46
N VAL A 44 -35.84 14.24 7.71
CA VAL A 44 -35.17 13.04 8.24
C VAL A 44 -35.71 11.78 7.58
N VAL A 45 -37.04 11.62 7.49
CA VAL A 45 -37.65 10.46 6.83
C VAL A 45 -37.32 10.45 5.33
N ALA A 46 -37.41 11.57 4.63
CA ALA A 46 -37.02 11.69 3.22
C ALA A 46 -35.51 11.39 3.03
N SER A 47 -34.66 11.85 3.94
CA SER A 47 -33.22 11.52 3.96
C SER A 47 -32.97 10.04 4.22
N LEU A 48 -33.71 9.42 5.12
CA LEU A 48 -33.60 7.97 5.41
C LEU A 48 -34.11 7.14 4.24
N VAL A 49 -35.24 7.51 3.64
CA VAL A 49 -35.82 6.84 2.47
C VAL A 49 -34.92 7.01 1.24
N SER A 50 -34.44 8.22 0.97
CA SER A 50 -33.49 8.47 -0.13
C SER A 50 -32.18 7.72 0.06
N ARG A 51 -31.64 7.68 1.30
CA ARG A 51 -30.46 6.86 1.64
C ARG A 51 -30.73 5.36 1.42
N GLN A 52 -31.90 4.84 1.74
CA GLN A 52 -32.24 3.45 1.46
C GLN A 52 -32.40 3.14 -0.04
N LEU A 53 -33.02 4.05 -0.80
CA LEU A 53 -33.22 3.90 -2.25
C LEU A 53 -31.90 4.01 -3.02
N VAL A 54 -31.03 4.95 -2.64
CA VAL A 54 -29.68 5.13 -3.21
C VAL A 54 -28.74 3.95 -2.86
N ARG A 55 -28.98 3.28 -1.73
CA ARG A 55 -28.17 2.14 -1.27
C ARG A 55 -28.54 0.79 -1.89
N ARG A 56 -29.55 0.67 -2.73
CA ARG A 56 -29.94 -0.63 -3.30
C ARG A 56 -28.98 -1.04 -4.43
N VAL A 57 -28.31 -2.18 -4.25
CA VAL A 57 -27.69 -2.95 -5.33
C VAL A 57 -28.82 -3.69 -6.07
N LYS A 58 -28.90 -3.56 -7.39
CA LYS A 58 -29.92 -4.25 -8.19
C LYS A 58 -29.56 -5.74 -8.35
N ARG A 59 -30.55 -6.62 -8.48
CA ARG A 59 -30.28 -8.02 -8.86
C ARG A 59 -29.72 -8.08 -10.28
N GLY A 60 -28.80 -9.00 -10.51
CA GLY A 60 -28.10 -9.12 -11.79
C GLY A 60 -27.08 -7.98 -12.02
N THR A 61 -26.52 -7.39 -10.95
CA THR A 61 -25.46 -6.40 -11.08
C THR A 61 -24.16 -7.08 -11.48
N VAL A 62 -23.51 -6.57 -12.53
CA VAL A 62 -22.13 -6.88 -12.89
C VAL A 62 -21.24 -5.80 -12.25
N LEU A 63 -20.24 -6.24 -11.50
CA LEU A 63 -19.26 -5.34 -10.89
C LEU A 63 -18.11 -5.09 -11.86
N GLU A 64 -17.66 -3.85 -11.91
CA GLU A 64 -16.53 -3.42 -12.70
C GLU A 64 -15.37 -3.05 -11.77
N LEU A 65 -14.21 -3.70 -11.98
CA LEU A 65 -12.94 -3.39 -11.35
C LEU A 65 -12.01 -2.83 -12.42
N ASP A 66 -11.49 -1.63 -12.23
CA ASP A 66 -10.57 -0.99 -13.18
C ASP A 66 -9.17 -0.89 -12.56
N PHE A 67 -8.21 -1.62 -13.13
CA PHE A 67 -6.82 -1.68 -12.68
C PHE A 67 -5.88 -0.84 -13.54
N GLU A 68 -6.37 -0.15 -14.57
CA GLU A 68 -5.52 0.68 -15.46
C GLU A 68 -4.81 1.83 -14.69
N GLY A 69 -5.42 2.34 -13.64
CA GLY A 69 -4.79 3.30 -12.73
C GLY A 69 -3.75 2.71 -11.78
N GLY A 70 -3.56 1.39 -11.81
CA GLY A 70 -2.69 0.65 -10.89
C GLY A 70 -3.35 0.28 -9.56
N VAL A 71 -2.61 -0.49 -8.76
CA VAL A 71 -3.01 -0.93 -7.43
C VAL A 71 -2.06 -0.37 -6.39
N VAL A 72 -2.60 0.18 -5.31
CA VAL A 72 -1.83 0.73 -4.18
C VAL A 72 -2.23 0.03 -2.88
N GLU A 73 -1.33 0.02 -1.90
CA GLU A 73 -1.63 -0.54 -0.58
C GLU A 73 -2.73 0.26 0.12
N SER A 74 -2.58 1.59 0.12
CA SER A 74 -3.58 2.54 0.62
C SER A 74 -3.39 3.92 0.00
N HIS A 75 -4.45 4.72 -0.01
CA HIS A 75 -4.30 6.15 -0.32
C HIS A 75 -3.75 6.86 0.91
N GLY A 76 -2.69 7.65 0.73
CA GLY A 76 -2.07 8.42 1.81
C GLY A 76 -3.07 9.35 2.54
N SER A 77 -2.75 9.66 3.79
CA SER A 77 -3.58 10.55 4.62
C SER A 77 -3.48 12.02 4.19
N ASP A 78 -2.36 12.42 3.61
CA ASP A 78 -2.08 13.79 3.16
C ASP A 78 -2.57 14.09 1.72
N PRO A 79 -2.83 15.37 1.38
CA PRO A 79 -3.35 15.74 0.05
C PRO A 79 -2.43 15.42 -1.13
N LEU A 80 -1.09 15.47 -0.94
CA LEU A 80 -0.12 15.22 -2.02
C LEU A 80 -0.07 13.72 -2.34
N SER A 81 -0.01 12.87 -1.33
CA SER A 81 -0.07 11.42 -1.49
C SER A 81 -1.37 10.96 -2.15
N ARG A 82 -2.51 11.59 -1.80
CA ARG A 82 -3.80 11.34 -2.47
C ARG A 82 -3.78 11.75 -3.94
N ALA A 83 -3.14 12.87 -4.25
CA ALA A 83 -3.02 13.33 -5.64
C ALA A 83 -2.11 12.39 -6.45
N ALA A 84 -1.01 11.92 -5.87
CA ALA A 84 -0.07 10.99 -6.50
C ALA A 84 -0.69 9.61 -6.78
N THR A 85 -1.64 9.16 -5.95
CA THR A 85 -2.34 7.88 -6.12
C THR A 85 -3.72 8.00 -6.76
N ARG A 86 -4.01 9.17 -7.37
CA ARG A 86 -5.31 9.43 -8.02
C ARG A 86 -5.50 8.49 -9.22
N GLY A 87 -6.60 7.74 -9.21
CA GLY A 87 -6.93 6.76 -10.25
C GLY A 87 -6.52 5.33 -9.89
N ALA A 88 -5.56 5.13 -9.00
CA ALA A 88 -5.24 3.81 -8.48
C ALA A 88 -6.35 3.28 -7.55
N VAL A 89 -6.43 1.96 -7.41
CA VAL A 89 -7.39 1.30 -6.52
C VAL A 89 -6.64 0.68 -5.33
N ALA A 90 -7.14 0.89 -4.11
CA ALA A 90 -6.54 0.27 -2.94
C ALA A 90 -6.79 -1.24 -2.94
N ILE A 91 -5.75 -2.03 -2.64
CA ILE A 91 -5.82 -3.51 -2.61
C ILE A 91 -6.98 -4.00 -1.75
N ARG A 92 -7.19 -3.40 -0.59
CA ARG A 92 -8.27 -3.77 0.30
C ARG A 92 -9.66 -3.52 -0.30
N ASP A 93 -9.85 -2.47 -1.10
CA ASP A 93 -11.13 -2.20 -1.76
C ASP A 93 -11.44 -3.28 -2.81
N ILE A 94 -10.42 -3.81 -3.47
CA ILE A 94 -10.54 -4.90 -4.43
C ILE A 94 -10.93 -6.19 -3.71
N VAL A 95 -10.16 -6.59 -2.70
CA VAL A 95 -10.39 -7.82 -1.92
C VAL A 95 -11.76 -7.77 -1.23
N ASP A 96 -12.07 -6.69 -0.50
CA ASP A 96 -13.38 -6.52 0.15
C ASP A 96 -14.54 -6.53 -0.86
N THR A 97 -14.33 -6.04 -2.10
CA THR A 97 -15.35 -6.09 -3.16
C THR A 97 -15.62 -7.51 -3.60
N LEU A 98 -14.58 -8.29 -3.88
CA LEU A 98 -14.67 -9.68 -4.33
C LEU A 98 -15.28 -10.57 -3.23
N ASP A 99 -14.78 -10.48 -2.00
CA ASP A 99 -15.27 -11.28 -0.88
C ASP A 99 -16.74 -10.94 -0.57
N ARG A 100 -17.10 -9.66 -0.57
CA ARG A 100 -18.50 -9.25 -0.36
C ARG A 100 -19.41 -9.66 -1.50
N ALA A 101 -18.91 -9.60 -2.75
CA ALA A 101 -19.65 -9.98 -3.95
C ALA A 101 -19.86 -11.50 -4.03
N ALA A 102 -18.93 -12.30 -3.52
CA ALA A 102 -19.07 -13.76 -3.46
C ALA A 102 -20.33 -14.17 -2.69
N GLU A 103 -20.64 -13.49 -1.58
CA GLU A 103 -21.79 -13.77 -0.71
C GLU A 103 -23.10 -13.06 -1.14
N ASP A 104 -23.06 -12.17 -2.14
CA ASP A 104 -24.20 -11.31 -2.51
C ASP A 104 -24.94 -11.82 -3.75
N ASP A 105 -26.09 -12.46 -3.56
CA ASP A 105 -26.95 -13.01 -4.64
C ASP A 105 -27.42 -11.98 -5.67
N ARG A 106 -27.23 -10.69 -5.39
CA ARG A 106 -27.57 -9.61 -6.33
C ARG A 106 -26.48 -9.39 -7.36
N VAL A 107 -25.25 -9.86 -7.10
CA VAL A 107 -24.12 -9.78 -8.01
C VAL A 107 -24.10 -11.01 -8.92
N ALA A 108 -24.15 -10.78 -10.24
CA ALA A 108 -24.13 -11.84 -11.23
C ALA A 108 -22.70 -12.24 -11.63
N ALA A 109 -21.83 -11.24 -11.84
CA ALA A 109 -20.47 -11.44 -12.30
C ALA A 109 -19.57 -10.25 -11.92
N VAL A 110 -18.26 -10.45 -12.10
CA VAL A 110 -17.24 -9.38 -12.04
C VAL A 110 -16.56 -9.28 -13.40
N VAL A 111 -16.32 -8.06 -13.87
CA VAL A 111 -15.50 -7.75 -15.04
C VAL A 111 -14.34 -6.86 -14.57
N ALA A 112 -13.12 -7.37 -14.69
CA ALA A 112 -11.90 -6.62 -14.38
C ALA A 112 -11.26 -6.09 -15.66
N ARG A 113 -10.98 -4.79 -15.70
CA ARG A 113 -10.18 -4.17 -16.76
C ARG A 113 -8.73 -4.15 -16.32
N LEU A 114 -7.90 -4.87 -17.06
CA LEU A 114 -6.48 -5.10 -16.82
C LEU A 114 -5.68 -4.68 -18.07
N GLY A 115 -4.37 -4.59 -17.96
CA GLY A 115 -3.51 -4.37 -19.13
C GLY A 115 -2.20 -3.69 -18.75
N ASN A 116 -2.21 -2.37 -18.58
CA ASN A 116 -1.00 -1.56 -18.39
C ASN A 116 -0.84 -1.01 -16.95
N GLY A 117 -1.83 -1.18 -16.10
CA GLY A 117 -1.79 -0.67 -14.71
C GLY A 117 -0.63 -1.28 -13.92
N ASN A 118 -0.01 -0.47 -13.06
CA ASN A 118 1.08 -0.95 -12.20
C ASN A 118 0.52 -1.83 -11.07
N VAL A 119 0.74 -3.14 -11.18
CA VAL A 119 0.39 -4.14 -10.14
C VAL A 119 1.66 -4.87 -9.73
N GLN A 120 1.99 -4.83 -8.45
CA GLN A 120 3.13 -5.57 -7.91
C GLN A 120 2.75 -7.02 -7.59
N LEU A 121 3.74 -7.93 -7.55
CA LEU A 121 3.48 -9.37 -7.47
C LEU A 121 2.70 -9.77 -6.20
N GLY A 122 3.05 -9.24 -5.03
CA GLY A 122 2.33 -9.55 -3.78
C GLY A 122 0.86 -9.12 -3.85
N HIS A 123 0.56 -7.94 -4.40
CA HIS A 123 -0.82 -7.50 -4.64
C HIS A 123 -1.53 -8.39 -5.67
N ALA A 124 -0.84 -8.77 -6.77
CA ALA A 124 -1.41 -9.66 -7.77
C ALA A 124 -1.81 -11.01 -7.15
N GLN A 125 -0.96 -11.59 -6.31
CA GLN A 125 -1.24 -12.84 -5.60
C GLN A 125 -2.44 -12.71 -4.64
N GLU A 126 -2.50 -11.64 -3.86
CA GLU A 126 -3.62 -11.40 -2.95
C GLU A 126 -4.95 -11.21 -3.70
N ILE A 127 -4.93 -10.52 -4.86
CA ILE A 127 -6.12 -10.38 -5.72
C ILE A 127 -6.49 -11.74 -6.33
N ARG A 128 -5.51 -12.53 -6.78
CA ARG A 128 -5.74 -13.88 -7.32
C ARG A 128 -6.44 -14.77 -6.30
N ASP A 129 -6.01 -14.74 -5.03
CA ASP A 129 -6.66 -15.46 -3.93
C ASP A 129 -8.13 -15.02 -3.77
N ALA A 130 -8.40 -13.72 -3.80
CA ALA A 130 -9.77 -13.19 -3.71
C ALA A 130 -10.62 -13.52 -4.93
N VAL A 131 -10.06 -13.53 -6.14
CA VAL A 131 -10.73 -14.01 -7.38
C VAL A 131 -11.04 -15.49 -7.27
N GLY A 132 -10.12 -16.30 -6.71
CA GLY A 132 -10.35 -17.73 -6.43
C GLY A 132 -11.59 -17.93 -5.55
N ARG A 133 -11.64 -17.27 -4.39
CA ARG A 133 -12.80 -17.34 -3.48
C ARG A 133 -14.09 -16.86 -4.13
N PHE A 134 -14.02 -15.81 -4.96
CA PHE A 134 -15.19 -15.35 -5.71
C PHE A 134 -15.69 -16.40 -6.69
N ARG A 135 -14.79 -17.07 -7.43
CA ARG A 135 -15.13 -18.15 -8.37
C ARG A 135 -15.70 -19.39 -7.66
N GLU A 136 -15.21 -19.73 -6.47
CA GLU A 136 -15.74 -20.80 -5.62
C GLU A 136 -17.21 -20.58 -5.23
N SER A 137 -17.70 -19.33 -5.23
CA SER A 137 -19.13 -19.02 -5.04
C SER A 137 -20.00 -19.40 -6.24
N GLY A 138 -19.42 -19.93 -7.34
CA GLY A 138 -20.11 -20.32 -8.57
C GLY A 138 -20.36 -19.15 -9.54
N LYS A 139 -19.81 -17.96 -9.26
CA LYS A 139 -19.97 -16.76 -10.10
C LYS A 139 -18.79 -16.60 -11.06
N THR A 140 -19.06 -16.05 -12.25
CA THR A 140 -18.05 -15.87 -13.27
C THR A 140 -17.29 -14.56 -13.07
N ALA A 141 -15.96 -14.63 -13.16
CA ALA A 141 -15.06 -13.49 -13.17
C ALA A 141 -14.42 -13.36 -14.56
N PHE A 142 -14.60 -12.22 -15.20
CA PHE A 142 -14.04 -11.91 -16.52
C PHE A 142 -12.87 -10.95 -16.38
N ALA A 143 -11.76 -11.25 -17.06
CA ALA A 143 -10.67 -10.32 -17.30
C ALA A 143 -10.80 -9.74 -18.71
N PHE A 144 -10.68 -8.42 -18.84
CA PHE A 144 -10.65 -7.73 -20.11
C PHE A 144 -9.44 -6.80 -20.19
N ALA A 145 -8.74 -6.84 -21.30
CA ALA A 145 -7.70 -5.87 -21.63
C ALA A 145 -7.86 -5.36 -23.06
N GLU A 146 -7.61 -4.09 -23.29
CA GLU A 146 -7.37 -3.57 -24.63
C GLU A 146 -6.09 -4.19 -25.20
N THR A 147 -5.07 -4.30 -24.34
CA THR A 147 -3.77 -4.93 -24.62
C THR A 147 -3.08 -5.27 -23.30
N PHE A 148 -2.19 -6.24 -23.31
CA PHE A 148 -1.29 -6.53 -22.19
C PHE A 148 0.12 -6.06 -22.56
N GLY A 149 0.45 -4.81 -22.20
CA GLY A 149 1.80 -4.26 -22.29
C GLY A 149 2.14 -3.58 -23.62
N GLU A 150 1.27 -2.71 -24.13
CA GLU A 150 1.56 -1.90 -25.32
C GLU A 150 2.92 -1.19 -25.20
N GLY A 151 3.92 -1.71 -25.92
CA GLY A 151 5.30 -1.22 -25.83
C GLY A 151 6.00 -1.45 -24.49
N GLY A 152 5.48 -2.30 -23.61
CA GLY A 152 6.01 -2.56 -22.27
C GLY A 152 5.93 -4.02 -21.84
N GLN A 153 6.10 -4.26 -20.55
CA GLN A 153 5.99 -5.58 -19.93
C GLN A 153 4.65 -5.72 -19.21
N ALA A 154 3.96 -6.84 -19.41
CA ALA A 154 2.69 -7.12 -18.76
C ALA A 154 2.65 -8.48 -18.04
N THR A 155 3.80 -9.05 -17.72
CA THR A 155 3.91 -10.39 -17.12
C THR A 155 3.06 -10.51 -15.84
N ILE A 156 3.14 -9.55 -14.91
CA ILE A 156 2.37 -9.58 -13.67
C ILE A 156 0.87 -9.33 -13.92
N ASN A 157 0.54 -8.42 -14.87
CA ASN A 157 -0.87 -8.16 -15.21
C ASN A 157 -1.54 -9.37 -15.84
N TYR A 158 -0.83 -10.09 -16.71
CA TYR A 158 -1.33 -11.32 -17.29
C TYR A 158 -1.39 -12.46 -16.25
N TYR A 159 -0.37 -12.59 -15.39
CA TYR A 159 -0.42 -13.49 -14.24
C TYR A 159 -1.67 -13.25 -13.38
N LEU A 160 -2.02 -11.99 -13.13
CA LEU A 160 -3.27 -11.66 -12.45
C LEU A 160 -4.50 -12.05 -13.28
N ALA A 161 -4.53 -11.72 -14.57
CA ALA A 161 -5.63 -12.04 -15.47
C ALA A 161 -5.88 -13.55 -15.58
N SER A 162 -4.83 -14.38 -15.52
CA SER A 162 -4.95 -15.83 -15.62
C SER A 162 -5.75 -16.46 -14.48
N ALA A 163 -5.98 -15.78 -13.35
CA ALA A 163 -6.82 -16.25 -12.26
C ALA A 163 -8.33 -16.13 -12.54
N PHE A 164 -8.73 -15.35 -13.52
CA PHE A 164 -10.13 -15.14 -13.88
C PHE A 164 -10.69 -16.33 -14.65
N SER A 165 -12.03 -16.42 -14.72
CA SER A 165 -12.71 -17.53 -15.40
C SER A 165 -12.48 -17.49 -16.91
N GLU A 166 -12.51 -16.28 -17.48
CA GLU A 166 -12.29 -16.02 -18.90
C GLU A 166 -11.45 -14.75 -19.08
N ILE A 167 -10.54 -14.81 -20.07
CA ILE A 167 -9.66 -13.69 -20.45
C ILE A 167 -10.05 -13.22 -21.85
N HIS A 168 -10.42 -11.97 -21.96
CA HIS A 168 -10.77 -11.29 -23.21
C HIS A 168 -9.74 -10.22 -23.55
N VAL A 169 -9.28 -10.23 -24.78
CA VAL A 169 -8.36 -9.20 -25.32
C VAL A 169 -8.99 -8.57 -26.56
N MET A 170 -8.83 -7.27 -26.73
CA MET A 170 -9.28 -6.59 -27.94
C MET A 170 -8.62 -7.20 -29.20
N PRO A 171 -9.29 -7.26 -30.37
CA PRO A 171 -8.77 -7.93 -31.56
C PRO A 171 -7.39 -7.48 -32.03
N LEU A 172 -7.00 -6.22 -31.80
CA LEU A 172 -5.65 -5.69 -32.09
C LEU A 172 -4.71 -5.72 -30.89
N GLY A 173 -5.19 -6.18 -29.71
CA GLY A 173 -4.38 -6.25 -28.51
C GLY A 173 -3.27 -7.28 -28.62
N GLU A 174 -2.14 -6.96 -28.01
CA GLU A 174 -0.99 -7.85 -27.86
C GLU A 174 -0.91 -8.44 -26.45
N LEU A 175 -0.09 -9.47 -26.31
CA LEU A 175 0.27 -10.06 -25.02
C LEU A 175 1.79 -10.06 -24.87
N ALA A 176 2.31 -9.06 -24.17
CA ALA A 176 3.74 -8.88 -23.90
C ALA A 176 4.14 -9.52 -22.56
N VAL A 177 3.94 -10.82 -22.41
CA VAL A 177 4.41 -11.62 -21.26
C VAL A 177 5.88 -11.97 -21.48
N THR A 178 6.76 -10.98 -21.36
CA THR A 178 8.17 -11.05 -21.75
C THR A 178 9.11 -11.46 -20.61
N GLY A 179 8.57 -11.98 -19.50
CA GLY A 179 9.34 -12.39 -18.35
C GLY A 179 9.55 -11.29 -17.32
N MET A 180 10.58 -11.43 -16.49
CA MET A 180 10.91 -10.48 -15.41
C MET A 180 12.34 -9.97 -15.58
N LEU A 181 12.56 -8.70 -15.30
CA LEU A 181 13.85 -8.03 -15.43
C LEU A 181 14.20 -7.29 -14.14
N ALA A 182 15.33 -7.66 -13.52
CA ALA A 182 15.98 -6.85 -12.49
C ALA A 182 16.98 -5.89 -13.12
N ARG A 183 16.81 -4.58 -12.89
CA ARG A 183 17.73 -3.55 -13.38
C ARG A 183 18.19 -2.66 -12.23
N GLY A 184 19.49 -2.66 -11.95
CA GLY A 184 20.15 -1.67 -11.09
C GLY A 184 20.48 -0.40 -11.87
N ARG A 185 20.20 0.76 -11.28
CA ARG A 185 20.68 2.05 -11.78
C ARG A 185 21.77 2.56 -10.86
N PHE A 186 23.02 2.42 -11.28
CA PHE A 186 24.18 2.81 -10.51
C PHE A 186 24.51 4.26 -10.83
N ILE A 187 24.57 5.12 -9.81
CA ILE A 187 24.79 6.56 -9.96
C ILE A 187 26.16 7.01 -9.44
N ARG A 188 27.06 6.07 -9.10
CA ARG A 188 28.41 6.38 -8.62
C ARG A 188 29.13 7.37 -9.54
N GLY A 189 29.15 7.09 -10.85
CA GLY A 189 29.81 7.96 -11.82
C GLY A 189 29.18 9.36 -11.94
N LEU A 190 27.88 9.50 -11.66
CA LEU A 190 27.22 10.81 -11.56
C LEU A 190 27.69 11.56 -10.31
N LEU A 191 27.73 10.88 -9.17
CA LEU A 191 28.19 11.47 -7.89
C LEU A 191 29.64 11.92 -7.97
N ASP A 192 30.51 11.11 -8.57
CA ASP A 192 31.92 11.44 -8.79
C ASP A 192 32.07 12.71 -9.67
N LYS A 193 31.30 12.81 -10.78
CA LYS A 193 31.28 14.01 -11.63
C LYS A 193 30.82 15.27 -10.90
N LEU A 194 29.85 15.11 -10.01
CA LEU A 194 29.35 16.22 -9.18
C LEU A 194 30.31 16.57 -8.05
N GLY A 195 31.29 15.73 -7.69
CA GLY A 195 32.15 15.90 -6.53
C GLY A 195 31.44 15.54 -5.22
N VAL A 196 30.52 14.59 -5.26
CA VAL A 196 29.85 14.05 -4.08
C VAL A 196 30.52 12.76 -3.66
N VAL A 197 31.04 12.69 -2.43
CA VAL A 197 31.61 11.46 -1.87
C VAL A 197 30.54 10.74 -1.05
N VAL A 198 30.39 9.44 -1.32
CA VAL A 198 29.50 8.55 -0.57
C VAL A 198 30.30 7.95 0.59
N ASP A 199 30.08 8.45 1.78
CA ASP A 199 30.80 8.05 3.00
C ASP A 199 29.85 7.29 3.93
N PHE A 200 29.55 6.07 3.53
CA PHE A 200 28.63 5.13 4.19
C PHE A 200 29.35 3.86 4.58
N ASP A 201 28.74 3.14 5.52
CA ASP A 201 29.10 1.76 5.83
C ASP A 201 27.86 0.93 6.11
N HIS A 202 28.02 -0.39 6.06
CA HIS A 202 26.96 -1.38 6.28
C HIS A 202 27.50 -2.60 7.01
N ARG A 203 26.59 -3.46 7.48
CA ARG A 203 26.96 -4.78 7.98
C ARG A 203 26.48 -5.84 7.01
N GLU A 204 27.42 -6.74 6.69
CA GLU A 204 27.29 -7.91 5.82
C GLU A 204 27.06 -7.57 4.32
N GLU A 205 27.48 -8.47 3.46
CA GLU A 205 27.65 -8.25 2.03
C GLU A 205 26.36 -8.22 1.20
N TYR A 206 25.25 -8.71 1.74
CA TYR A 206 23.95 -8.66 1.03
C TYR A 206 23.16 -7.40 1.31
N LYS A 207 23.64 -6.49 2.17
CA LYS A 207 22.97 -5.20 2.42
C LYS A 207 23.19 -4.22 1.25
N SER A 208 22.66 -4.59 0.09
CA SER A 208 22.94 -4.00 -1.21
C SER A 208 22.30 -2.63 -1.48
N ALA A 209 21.51 -2.08 -0.54
CA ALA A 209 20.81 -0.79 -0.74
C ALA A 209 21.76 0.36 -1.10
N LEU A 210 23.01 0.35 -0.62
CA LEU A 210 24.02 1.35 -0.93
C LEU A 210 24.75 1.12 -2.26
N TYR A 211 24.77 -0.08 -2.78
CA TYR A 211 25.56 -0.41 -3.97
C TYR A 211 25.15 0.39 -5.20
N LEU A 212 23.91 0.87 -5.24
CA LEU A 212 23.47 1.82 -6.29
C LEU A 212 24.23 3.15 -6.26
N LEU A 213 24.77 3.54 -5.09
CA LEU A 213 25.54 4.77 -4.88
C LEU A 213 27.06 4.53 -4.94
N THR A 214 27.54 3.33 -4.55
CA THR A 214 28.95 3.01 -4.39
C THR A 214 29.56 2.20 -5.52
N GLU A 215 28.74 1.45 -6.24
CA GLU A 215 29.19 0.59 -7.34
C GLU A 215 28.78 1.16 -8.70
N THR A 216 29.32 0.60 -9.78
CA THR A 216 28.99 0.92 -11.18
C THR A 216 28.20 -0.19 -11.86
N GLU A 217 28.15 -1.38 -11.24
CA GLU A 217 27.45 -2.57 -11.71
C GLU A 217 27.09 -3.48 -10.51
N PHE A 218 26.37 -4.57 -10.76
CA PHE A 218 26.12 -5.59 -9.74
C PHE A 218 27.44 -6.26 -9.32
N ASN A 219 27.82 -6.14 -8.05
CA ASN A 219 28.82 -7.00 -7.45
C ASN A 219 28.23 -8.42 -7.21
N GLU A 220 29.06 -9.40 -6.90
CA GLU A 220 28.66 -10.81 -6.81
C GLU A 220 27.54 -11.06 -5.78
N PRO A 221 27.60 -10.60 -4.50
CA PRO A 221 26.52 -10.79 -3.55
C PRO A 221 25.20 -10.15 -3.98
N HIS A 222 25.26 -8.94 -4.58
CA HIS A 222 24.06 -8.25 -5.07
C HIS A 222 23.44 -9.01 -6.24
N ARG A 223 24.27 -9.50 -7.19
CA ARG A 223 23.83 -10.28 -8.36
C ARG A 223 23.16 -11.59 -7.90
N GLU A 224 23.79 -12.33 -6.99
CA GLU A 224 23.26 -13.57 -6.42
C GLU A 224 21.90 -13.34 -5.75
N SER A 225 21.82 -12.36 -4.84
CA SER A 225 20.59 -12.05 -4.12
C SER A 225 19.46 -11.63 -5.06
N ALA A 226 19.77 -10.77 -6.05
CA ALA A 226 18.78 -10.32 -7.04
C ALA A 226 18.33 -11.47 -7.95
N ALA A 227 19.25 -12.34 -8.38
CA ALA A 227 18.93 -13.50 -9.20
C ALA A 227 18.05 -14.51 -8.45
N SER A 228 18.38 -14.79 -7.18
CA SER A 228 17.57 -15.66 -6.31
C SER A 228 16.16 -15.12 -6.12
N LEU A 229 16.03 -13.82 -5.81
CA LEU A 229 14.73 -13.18 -5.60
C LEU A 229 13.86 -13.20 -6.85
N VAL A 230 14.40 -12.69 -7.97
CA VAL A 230 13.63 -12.56 -9.23
C VAL A 230 13.39 -13.91 -9.87
N GLY A 231 14.32 -14.86 -9.73
CA GLY A 231 14.16 -16.24 -10.20
C GLY A 231 13.01 -16.95 -9.51
N ASP A 232 12.94 -16.89 -8.18
CA ASP A 232 11.84 -17.49 -7.42
C ASP A 232 10.49 -16.80 -7.75
N GLN A 233 10.45 -15.48 -7.83
CA GLN A 233 9.25 -14.76 -8.26
C GLN A 233 8.80 -15.15 -9.68
N PHE A 234 9.75 -15.36 -10.59
CA PHE A 234 9.46 -15.79 -11.96
C PHE A 234 8.89 -17.22 -11.97
N ASP A 235 9.46 -18.13 -11.19
CA ASP A 235 8.96 -19.50 -11.06
C ASP A 235 7.53 -19.54 -10.49
N GLN A 236 7.22 -18.70 -9.49
CA GLN A 236 5.87 -18.54 -8.96
C GLN A 236 4.89 -18.04 -10.03
N VAL A 237 5.30 -17.09 -10.88
CA VAL A 237 4.47 -16.57 -11.98
C VAL A 237 4.23 -17.65 -13.03
N VAL A 238 5.26 -18.37 -13.44
CA VAL A 238 5.16 -19.47 -14.41
C VAL A 238 4.22 -20.57 -13.90
N SER A 239 4.43 -21.03 -12.68
CA SER A 239 3.60 -22.07 -12.05
C SER A 239 2.13 -21.63 -11.91
N GLY A 240 1.91 -20.37 -11.49
CA GLY A 240 0.57 -19.82 -11.36
C GLY A 240 -0.17 -19.65 -12.69
N ILE A 241 0.51 -19.26 -13.77
CA ILE A 241 -0.08 -19.21 -15.13
C ILE A 241 -0.36 -20.64 -15.61
N ALA A 242 0.59 -21.56 -15.46
CA ALA A 242 0.47 -22.96 -15.87
C ALA A 242 -0.77 -23.61 -15.21
N ALA A 243 -0.88 -23.51 -13.89
CA ALA A 243 -2.01 -24.04 -13.14
C ALA A 243 -3.35 -23.42 -13.56
N SER A 244 -3.38 -22.12 -13.80
CA SER A 244 -4.62 -21.40 -14.14
C SER A 244 -5.10 -21.66 -15.57
N ARG A 245 -4.16 -21.83 -16.52
CA ARG A 245 -4.46 -22.04 -17.94
C ARG A 245 -4.46 -23.52 -18.38
N GLY A 246 -4.12 -24.44 -17.46
CA GLY A 246 -4.01 -25.87 -17.77
C GLY A 246 -2.85 -26.19 -18.73
N LEU A 247 -1.79 -25.39 -18.68
CA LEU A 247 -0.57 -25.56 -19.47
C LEU A 247 0.54 -26.19 -18.61
N SER A 248 1.54 -26.81 -19.28
CA SER A 248 2.76 -27.18 -18.58
C SER A 248 3.64 -25.94 -18.31
N GLU A 249 4.41 -25.94 -17.23
CA GLU A 249 5.38 -24.87 -16.96
C GLU A 249 6.39 -24.68 -18.09
N ALA A 250 6.84 -25.78 -18.73
CA ALA A 250 7.71 -25.73 -19.90
C ALA A 250 7.06 -24.95 -21.06
N ARG A 251 5.75 -25.18 -21.31
CA ARG A 251 5.02 -24.45 -22.36
C ARG A 251 4.87 -22.97 -22.01
N VAL A 252 4.61 -22.64 -20.75
CA VAL A 252 4.55 -21.24 -20.31
C VAL A 252 5.88 -20.52 -20.48
N ARG A 253 7.02 -21.18 -20.15
CA ARG A 253 8.36 -20.63 -20.39
C ARG A 253 8.63 -20.40 -21.88
N GLU A 254 8.30 -21.37 -22.72
CA GLU A 254 8.41 -21.23 -24.19
C GLU A 254 7.59 -20.04 -24.72
N LEU A 255 6.36 -19.87 -24.22
CA LEU A 255 5.51 -18.74 -24.60
C LEU A 255 6.09 -17.40 -24.11
N ILE A 256 6.69 -17.36 -22.95
CA ILE A 256 7.40 -16.16 -22.44
C ILE A 256 8.62 -15.85 -23.33
N ASP A 257 9.41 -16.84 -23.69
CA ASP A 257 10.63 -16.67 -24.50
C ASP A 257 10.33 -16.25 -25.95
N THR A 258 9.12 -16.52 -26.43
CA THR A 258 8.67 -16.17 -27.79
C THR A 258 7.73 -14.96 -27.85
N ALA A 259 7.47 -14.31 -26.71
CA ALA A 259 6.63 -13.12 -26.62
C ALA A 259 7.28 -11.90 -27.31
N PRO A 260 6.49 -10.90 -27.76
CA PRO A 260 5.03 -10.76 -27.60
C PRO A 260 4.21 -11.59 -28.60
N HIS A 261 2.98 -11.94 -28.21
CA HIS A 261 2.04 -12.69 -29.05
C HIS A 261 0.91 -11.82 -29.58
N PHE A 262 0.41 -12.15 -30.77
CA PHE A 262 -0.60 -11.36 -31.48
C PHE A 262 -1.62 -12.25 -32.21
N GLY A 263 -2.78 -11.68 -32.49
CA GLY A 263 -3.76 -12.25 -33.39
C GLY A 263 -4.40 -13.55 -32.86
N GLU A 264 -4.71 -14.49 -33.76
CA GLU A 264 -5.40 -15.75 -33.43
C GLU A 264 -4.58 -16.66 -32.51
N ARG A 265 -3.25 -16.57 -32.57
CA ARG A 265 -2.33 -17.35 -31.71
C ARG A 265 -2.59 -17.16 -30.22
N LEU A 266 -3.10 -16.01 -29.80
CA LEU A 266 -3.48 -15.78 -28.40
C LEU A 266 -4.52 -16.78 -27.89
N VAL A 267 -5.46 -17.18 -28.77
CA VAL A 267 -6.48 -18.17 -28.46
C VAL A 267 -5.95 -19.60 -28.71
N GLU A 268 -5.27 -19.83 -29.84
CA GLU A 268 -4.72 -21.14 -30.20
C GLU A 268 -3.72 -21.67 -29.18
N ASP A 269 -2.87 -20.79 -28.63
CA ASP A 269 -1.88 -21.11 -27.60
C ASP A 269 -2.50 -21.19 -26.18
N GLY A 270 -3.81 -20.97 -26.03
CA GLY A 270 -4.52 -21.03 -24.76
C GLY A 270 -4.21 -19.88 -23.81
N LEU A 271 -3.61 -18.80 -24.31
CA LEU A 271 -3.25 -17.63 -23.51
C LEU A 271 -4.48 -16.78 -23.15
N VAL A 272 -5.42 -16.61 -24.08
CA VAL A 272 -6.69 -15.94 -23.85
C VAL A 272 -7.85 -16.83 -24.34
N ASP A 273 -9.05 -16.54 -23.84
CA ASP A 273 -10.23 -17.31 -24.24
C ASP A 273 -10.92 -16.68 -25.44
N HIS A 274 -10.92 -15.35 -25.53
CA HIS A 274 -11.62 -14.63 -26.59
C HIS A 274 -10.87 -13.36 -27.03
N ARG A 275 -11.00 -13.07 -28.31
CA ARG A 275 -10.67 -11.77 -28.89
C ARG A 275 -11.97 -11.01 -29.10
N SER A 276 -12.26 -10.03 -28.24
CA SER A 276 -13.55 -9.33 -28.22
C SER A 276 -13.43 -7.91 -27.71
N TYR A 277 -14.44 -7.09 -27.96
CA TYR A 277 -14.53 -5.75 -27.44
C TYR A 277 -15.15 -5.74 -26.03
N ARG A 278 -14.90 -4.69 -25.27
CA ARG A 278 -15.37 -4.54 -23.88
C ARG A 278 -16.88 -4.69 -23.72
N ASP A 279 -17.67 -4.21 -24.68
CA ASP A 279 -19.13 -4.34 -24.63
C ASP A 279 -19.61 -5.78 -24.85
N ASP A 280 -18.86 -6.59 -25.60
CA ASP A 280 -19.12 -8.03 -25.75
C ASP A 280 -18.91 -8.76 -24.43
N VAL A 281 -17.81 -8.43 -23.69
CA VAL A 281 -17.55 -9.00 -22.36
C VAL A 281 -18.70 -8.71 -21.39
N PHE A 282 -19.19 -7.47 -21.36
CA PHE A 282 -20.34 -7.13 -20.52
C PHE A 282 -21.65 -7.80 -20.99
N ARG A 283 -21.75 -8.12 -22.26
CA ARG A 283 -22.89 -8.89 -22.80
C ARG A 283 -22.80 -10.35 -22.35
N ALA A 284 -21.60 -10.95 -22.41
CA ALA A 284 -21.33 -12.30 -21.92
C ALA A 284 -21.57 -12.39 -20.39
N ALA A 285 -21.19 -11.38 -19.63
CA ALA A 285 -21.46 -11.30 -18.20
C ALA A 285 -22.95 -11.21 -17.83
N GLY A 286 -23.85 -10.92 -18.80
CA GLY A 286 -25.29 -11.11 -18.70
C GLY A 286 -26.05 -10.24 -17.71
N GLY A 287 -25.48 -9.18 -17.19
CA GLY A 287 -26.07 -8.40 -16.11
C GLY A 287 -27.13 -7.38 -16.57
N THR A 288 -28.02 -7.02 -15.66
CA THR A 288 -29.06 -5.99 -15.85
C THR A 288 -28.59 -4.58 -15.42
N ALA A 289 -27.47 -4.48 -14.69
CA ALA A 289 -26.90 -3.25 -14.20
C ALA A 289 -25.37 -3.36 -14.07
N ARG A 290 -24.67 -2.26 -14.20
CA ARG A 290 -23.20 -2.16 -13.99
C ARG A 290 -22.92 -1.25 -12.81
N LEU A 291 -21.88 -1.58 -12.02
CA LEU A 291 -21.51 -0.80 -10.86
C LEU A 291 -20.00 -0.97 -10.58
N PHE A 292 -19.28 0.14 -10.43
CA PHE A 292 -17.89 0.07 -9.98
C PHE A 292 -17.79 -0.53 -8.57
N GLY A 293 -16.74 -1.30 -8.31
CA GLY A 293 -16.50 -1.97 -7.03
C GLY A 293 -16.54 -1.02 -5.83
N SER A 294 -15.93 0.17 -5.93
CA SER A 294 -15.97 1.19 -4.88
C SER A 294 -17.39 1.68 -4.58
N ARG A 295 -18.22 1.84 -5.61
CA ARG A 295 -19.64 2.20 -5.47
C ARG A 295 -20.47 1.06 -4.88
N TYR A 296 -20.09 -0.17 -5.21
CA TYR A 296 -20.70 -1.35 -4.63
C TYR A 296 -20.43 -1.43 -3.13
N LEU A 297 -19.18 -1.31 -2.68
CA LEU A 297 -18.82 -1.31 -1.25
C LEU A 297 -19.53 -0.19 -0.48
N ALA A 298 -19.67 1.00 -1.08
CA ALA A 298 -20.41 2.09 -0.46
C ALA A 298 -21.90 1.74 -0.22
N LYS A 299 -22.50 0.89 -1.08
CA LYS A 299 -23.90 0.45 -0.99
C LYS A 299 -24.09 -0.81 -0.16
N ALA A 300 -23.31 -1.85 -0.44
CA ALA A 300 -23.41 -3.18 0.20
C ALA A 300 -22.70 -3.21 1.57
N GLY A 301 -21.70 -2.33 1.75
CA GLY A 301 -20.77 -2.33 2.88
C GLY A 301 -19.69 -3.38 2.74
N ARG A 302 -18.62 -3.21 3.49
CA ARG A 302 -17.48 -4.15 3.52
C ARG A 302 -17.86 -5.48 4.18
N PRO A 303 -17.11 -6.57 3.97
CA PRO A 303 -17.16 -7.76 4.80
C PRO A 303 -16.76 -7.44 6.26
N HIS A 304 -16.81 -8.43 7.13
CA HIS A 304 -16.35 -8.32 8.53
C HIS A 304 -16.98 -7.14 9.31
N ARG A 305 -18.32 -7.12 9.39
CA ARG A 305 -19.06 -6.00 10.02
C ARG A 305 -19.63 -6.31 11.41
N LYS A 306 -19.69 -7.58 11.79
CA LYS A 306 -20.33 -8.05 13.03
C LYS A 306 -19.39 -8.96 13.80
N GLY A 307 -19.55 -9.01 15.12
CA GLY A 307 -18.75 -9.86 16.00
C GLY A 307 -17.70 -9.09 16.81
N PRO A 308 -16.81 -9.81 17.49
CA PRO A 308 -15.67 -9.24 18.20
C PRO A 308 -14.79 -8.40 17.27
N VAL A 309 -14.15 -7.38 17.82
CA VAL A 309 -13.37 -6.43 16.99
C VAL A 309 -11.96 -6.94 16.80
N VAL A 310 -11.53 -7.03 15.55
CA VAL A 310 -10.14 -7.10 15.12
C VAL A 310 -9.74 -5.71 14.64
N ALA A 311 -8.72 -5.13 15.27
CA ALA A 311 -8.18 -3.84 14.85
C ALA A 311 -7.30 -4.04 13.61
N LEU A 312 -7.40 -3.13 12.65
CA LEU A 312 -6.47 -3.02 11.53
C LEU A 312 -5.62 -1.77 11.72
N VAL A 313 -4.32 -1.97 11.89
CA VAL A 313 -3.29 -0.92 11.87
C VAL A 313 -2.50 -1.05 10.58
N GLN A 314 -2.16 0.05 9.94
CA GLN A 314 -1.44 0.05 8.67
C GLN A 314 -0.14 0.84 8.79
N GLY A 315 0.96 0.30 8.27
CA GLY A 315 2.25 0.94 8.14
C GLY A 315 2.74 0.82 6.69
N VAL A 316 2.66 1.93 5.94
CA VAL A 316 2.94 1.94 4.49
C VAL A 316 4.01 2.99 4.16
N GLY A 317 4.98 2.58 3.36
CA GLY A 317 6.08 3.44 2.91
C GLY A 317 7.32 3.38 3.80
N ARG A 318 8.26 4.29 3.58
CA ARG A 318 9.52 4.34 4.33
C ARG A 318 9.28 4.75 5.78
N ILE A 319 9.84 3.99 6.72
CA ILE A 319 9.70 4.24 8.16
C ILE A 319 10.51 5.49 8.56
N SER A 320 9.81 6.46 9.14
CA SER A 320 10.38 7.72 9.64
C SER A 320 9.86 8.03 11.04
N ARG A 321 10.63 8.86 11.78
CA ARG A 321 10.15 9.42 13.05
C ARG A 321 9.06 10.45 12.79
N GLY A 322 8.20 10.66 13.77
CA GLY A 322 7.12 11.65 13.70
C GLY A 322 5.90 11.17 12.90
N SER A 323 5.14 12.12 12.43
CA SER A 323 3.94 11.91 11.61
C SER A 323 4.28 11.57 10.16
N PRO A 324 3.36 10.94 9.40
CA PRO A 324 3.54 10.68 7.99
C PRO A 324 3.77 11.97 7.21
N SER A 325 4.71 11.93 6.26
CA SER A 325 4.98 13.01 5.33
C SER A 325 5.06 12.47 3.91
N PHE A 326 4.88 13.33 2.92
CA PHE A 326 5.11 12.94 1.53
C PHE A 326 6.59 12.69 1.29
N ASP A 327 6.94 11.50 0.81
CA ASP A 327 8.30 11.12 0.41
C ASP A 327 8.42 11.17 -1.12
N PRO A 328 9.01 12.23 -1.69
CA PRO A 328 9.14 12.36 -3.14
C PRO A 328 10.07 11.32 -3.77
N LEU A 329 11.01 10.75 -3.00
CA LEU A 329 11.93 9.71 -3.46
C LEU A 329 11.33 8.32 -3.33
N GLY A 330 10.50 8.08 -2.30
CA GLY A 330 9.77 6.82 -2.09
C GLY A 330 8.44 6.74 -2.84
N GLY A 331 8.02 7.83 -3.52
CA GLY A 331 6.84 7.84 -4.38
C GLY A 331 5.49 7.86 -3.66
N GLY A 332 5.44 8.23 -2.38
CA GLY A 332 4.18 8.22 -1.63
C GLY A 332 4.27 8.78 -0.22
N SER A 333 3.31 8.40 0.62
CA SER A 333 3.31 8.75 2.04
C SER A 333 4.37 7.94 2.80
N SER A 334 5.04 8.53 3.76
CA SER A 334 5.93 7.81 4.67
C SER A 334 5.12 7.08 5.77
N PHE A 335 5.70 6.02 6.27
CA PHE A 335 5.25 5.32 7.47
C PHE A 335 5.71 6.12 8.70
N GLY A 336 4.86 7.00 9.23
CA GLY A 336 5.14 7.77 10.43
C GLY A 336 5.03 6.91 11.69
N ALA A 337 6.13 6.73 12.42
CA ALA A 337 6.16 5.85 13.59
C ALA A 337 5.20 6.30 14.70
N ASP A 338 5.03 7.62 14.89
CA ASP A 338 4.17 8.15 15.95
C ASP A 338 2.69 7.91 15.67
N GLU A 339 2.25 8.01 14.38
CA GLU A 339 0.88 7.68 14.00
C GLU A 339 0.57 6.19 14.21
N VAL A 340 1.49 5.32 13.78
CA VAL A 340 1.31 3.87 13.93
C VAL A 340 1.35 3.46 15.40
N ALA A 341 2.28 4.01 16.18
CA ALA A 341 2.34 3.80 17.63
C ALA A 341 1.05 4.28 18.31
N GLY A 342 0.55 5.45 17.93
CA GLY A 342 -0.74 5.98 18.42
C GLY A 342 -1.91 5.07 18.06
N ALA A 343 -1.92 4.50 16.85
CA ALA A 343 -2.93 3.54 16.41
C ALA A 343 -2.93 2.26 17.27
N PHE A 344 -1.74 1.74 17.59
CA PHE A 344 -1.60 0.61 18.51
C PHE A 344 -2.13 0.94 19.90
N ARG A 345 -1.76 2.10 20.47
CA ARG A 345 -2.24 2.54 21.79
C ARG A 345 -3.77 2.62 21.82
N GLU A 346 -4.38 3.28 20.83
CA GLU A 346 -5.83 3.38 20.72
C GLU A 346 -6.50 1.99 20.59
N ALA A 347 -5.90 1.07 19.80
CA ALA A 347 -6.39 -0.29 19.66
C ALA A 347 -6.25 -1.09 20.98
N VAL A 348 -5.16 -0.89 21.73
CA VAL A 348 -4.94 -1.53 23.02
C VAL A 348 -5.92 -1.02 24.07
N ASP A 349 -6.24 0.27 24.10
CA ASP A 349 -7.15 0.87 25.05
C ASP A 349 -8.64 0.54 24.78
N ASP A 350 -9.00 0.22 23.52
CA ASP A 350 -10.36 -0.22 23.19
C ASP A 350 -10.62 -1.66 23.69
N LYS A 351 -11.37 -1.79 24.79
CA LYS A 351 -11.76 -3.09 25.38
C LYS A 351 -12.50 -4.03 24.43
N LYS A 352 -13.05 -3.51 23.32
CA LYS A 352 -13.76 -4.31 22.30
C LYS A 352 -12.79 -5.00 21.33
N VAL A 353 -11.56 -4.50 21.20
CA VAL A 353 -10.52 -5.09 20.38
C VAL A 353 -10.01 -6.37 21.03
N LYS A 354 -10.03 -7.47 20.30
CA LYS A 354 -9.59 -8.80 20.73
C LYS A 354 -8.27 -9.24 20.09
N ALA A 355 -7.98 -8.75 18.89
CA ALA A 355 -6.73 -8.98 18.17
C ALA A 355 -6.42 -7.76 17.31
N ILE A 356 -5.19 -7.66 16.86
CA ILE A 356 -4.70 -6.63 15.93
C ILE A 356 -4.14 -7.32 14.70
N VAL A 357 -4.58 -6.91 13.51
CA VAL A 357 -3.88 -7.17 12.25
C VAL A 357 -3.06 -5.93 11.94
N PHE A 358 -1.76 -6.11 11.83
CA PHE A 358 -0.82 -5.04 11.45
C PHE A 358 -0.39 -5.26 10.00
N ARG A 359 -0.93 -4.46 9.09
CA ARG A 359 -0.57 -4.49 7.68
C ARG A 359 0.68 -3.65 7.46
N VAL A 360 1.73 -4.28 6.93
CA VAL A 360 3.04 -3.66 6.68
C VAL A 360 3.38 -3.76 5.20
N ASP A 361 3.57 -2.61 4.54
CA ASP A 361 4.12 -2.51 3.19
C ASP A 361 5.24 -1.46 3.18
N SER A 362 6.46 -1.88 3.56
CA SER A 362 7.56 -0.98 3.87
C SER A 362 8.92 -1.57 3.52
N PRO A 363 9.79 -0.82 2.81
CA PRO A 363 11.19 -1.23 2.59
C PRO A 363 12.06 -1.06 3.84
N GLY A 364 11.51 -0.55 4.95
CA GLY A 364 12.24 -0.17 6.15
C GLY A 364 12.49 1.33 6.25
N GLY A 365 13.50 1.70 7.00
CA GLY A 365 13.87 3.11 7.25
C GLY A 365 14.65 3.29 8.55
N SER A 366 14.26 4.25 9.37
CA SER A 366 14.92 4.55 10.65
C SER A 366 14.79 3.39 11.63
N ALA A 367 15.92 2.87 12.12
CA ALA A 367 15.95 1.83 13.15
C ALA A 367 15.25 2.29 14.44
N ILE A 368 15.48 3.54 14.86
CA ILE A 368 14.85 4.11 16.06
C ILE A 368 13.32 4.20 15.91
N ALA A 369 12.84 4.62 14.74
CA ALA A 369 11.42 4.68 14.46
C ALA A 369 10.78 3.27 14.41
N SER A 370 11.50 2.29 13.86
CA SER A 370 11.08 0.90 13.83
C SER A 370 10.97 0.32 15.25
N GLU A 371 11.93 0.67 16.13
CA GLU A 371 11.91 0.24 17.54
C GLU A 371 10.72 0.81 18.32
N VAL A 372 10.35 2.07 18.08
CA VAL A 372 9.14 2.67 18.68
C VAL A 372 7.90 1.86 18.34
N VAL A 373 7.73 1.47 17.07
CA VAL A 373 6.58 0.67 16.63
C VAL A 373 6.64 -0.76 17.16
N ARG A 374 7.81 -1.40 17.10
CA ARG A 374 8.02 -2.75 17.67
C ARG A 374 7.62 -2.82 19.14
N HIS A 375 8.02 -1.81 19.92
CA HIS A 375 7.65 -1.72 21.34
C HIS A 375 6.12 -1.73 21.54
N GLU A 376 5.35 -1.03 20.69
CA GLU A 376 3.90 -1.03 20.78
C GLU A 376 3.28 -2.37 20.34
N VAL A 377 3.89 -3.09 19.38
CA VAL A 377 3.50 -4.47 19.04
C VAL A 377 3.66 -5.37 20.26
N GLU A 378 4.81 -5.32 20.93
CA GLU A 378 5.08 -6.08 22.14
C GLU A 378 4.11 -5.70 23.29
N ARG A 379 3.85 -4.41 23.45
CA ARG A 379 2.89 -3.91 24.47
C ARG A 379 1.48 -4.45 24.21
N ALA A 380 1.04 -4.51 22.96
CA ALA A 380 -0.26 -5.07 22.59
C ALA A 380 -0.35 -6.55 22.96
N ILE A 381 0.70 -7.34 22.67
CA ILE A 381 0.78 -8.76 22.99
C ILE A 381 0.76 -8.96 24.52
N LYS A 382 1.56 -8.20 25.28
CA LYS A 382 1.57 -8.21 26.76
C LYS A 382 0.22 -7.82 27.37
N ALA A 383 -0.56 -6.99 26.67
CA ALA A 383 -1.93 -6.64 27.08
C ALA A 383 -2.97 -7.72 26.72
N GLY A 384 -2.55 -8.89 26.25
CA GLY A 384 -3.41 -10.01 25.87
C GLY A 384 -4.13 -9.82 24.53
N LYS A 385 -3.61 -8.95 23.65
CA LYS A 385 -4.13 -8.76 22.29
C LYS A 385 -3.10 -9.28 21.29
N PRO A 386 -3.30 -10.48 20.73
CA PRO A 386 -2.38 -11.03 19.74
C PRO A 386 -2.30 -10.09 18.55
N VAL A 387 -1.08 -9.96 18.01
CA VAL A 387 -0.77 -9.17 16.83
C VAL A 387 -0.37 -10.09 15.69
N VAL A 388 -1.13 -10.07 14.60
CA VAL A 388 -0.81 -10.78 13.37
C VAL A 388 -0.34 -9.77 12.35
N VAL A 389 0.90 -9.92 11.87
CA VAL A 389 1.42 -9.09 10.77
C VAL A 389 0.97 -9.68 9.44
N SER A 390 0.42 -8.80 8.58
CA SER A 390 0.16 -9.09 7.17
C SER A 390 1.10 -8.24 6.33
N MET A 391 2.05 -8.88 5.66
CA MET A 391 2.98 -8.21 4.78
C MET A 391 2.32 -7.92 3.42
N GLY A 392 2.53 -6.72 2.89
CA GLY A 392 2.15 -6.33 1.53
C GLY A 392 3.15 -6.81 0.49
N ASN A 393 3.51 -5.94 -0.45
CA ASN A 393 4.54 -6.27 -1.44
C ASN A 393 5.94 -6.33 -0.84
N VAL A 394 6.20 -5.48 0.17
CA VAL A 394 7.52 -5.38 0.80
C VAL A 394 7.38 -5.27 2.32
N ALA A 395 8.18 -6.02 3.06
CA ALA A 395 8.37 -5.85 4.50
C ALA A 395 9.84 -6.17 4.85
N GLY A 396 10.75 -5.30 4.42
CA GLY A 396 12.19 -5.49 4.56
C GLY A 396 12.84 -4.55 5.56
N SER A 397 14.01 -4.93 6.09
CA SER A 397 14.81 -4.11 7.01
C SER A 397 13.97 -3.65 8.22
N GLY A 398 13.81 -2.34 8.44
CA GLY A 398 12.90 -1.83 9.48
C GLY A 398 11.46 -2.36 9.37
N GLY A 399 10.97 -2.67 8.16
CA GLY A 399 9.66 -3.29 7.94
C GLY A 399 9.59 -4.74 8.49
N TYR A 400 10.71 -5.47 8.46
CA TYR A 400 10.81 -6.75 9.13
C TYR A 400 11.04 -6.59 10.65
N TRP A 401 11.79 -5.56 11.07
CA TRP A 401 12.00 -5.22 12.48
C TRP A 401 10.68 -5.08 13.24
N VAL A 402 9.74 -4.31 12.69
CA VAL A 402 8.43 -4.10 13.33
C VAL A 402 7.56 -5.36 13.34
N ALA A 403 7.86 -6.34 12.49
CA ALA A 403 7.12 -7.59 12.35
C ALA A 403 7.68 -8.75 13.19
N ALA A 404 8.99 -8.74 13.48
CA ALA A 404 9.73 -9.90 13.97
C ALA A 404 9.16 -10.57 15.23
N ASN A 405 8.60 -9.76 16.15
CA ASN A 405 8.02 -10.24 17.43
C ASN A 405 6.50 -10.42 17.39
N ALA A 406 5.87 -10.35 16.21
CA ALA A 406 4.43 -10.57 16.11
C ALA A 406 4.05 -12.01 16.54
N THR A 407 2.81 -12.18 16.97
CA THR A 407 2.26 -13.50 17.32
C THR A 407 2.26 -14.44 16.12
N HIS A 408 2.05 -13.89 14.91
CA HIS A 408 2.05 -14.62 13.65
C HIS A 408 2.36 -13.68 12.49
N ILE A 409 3.12 -14.13 11.51
CA ILE A 409 3.51 -13.37 10.32
C ILE A 409 2.96 -14.06 9.07
N VAL A 410 2.19 -13.31 8.30
CA VAL A 410 1.61 -13.74 7.03
C VAL A 410 2.21 -12.91 5.89
N ALA A 411 2.65 -13.56 4.81
CA ALA A 411 3.15 -12.91 3.60
C ALA A 411 2.61 -13.59 2.35
N GLN A 412 2.48 -12.88 1.24
CA GLN A 412 2.28 -13.52 -0.05
C GLN A 412 3.58 -14.21 -0.51
N PRO A 413 3.51 -15.30 -1.30
CA PRO A 413 4.71 -15.97 -1.78
C PRO A 413 5.73 -15.02 -2.41
N GLY A 414 5.27 -14.04 -3.21
CA GLY A 414 6.12 -13.07 -3.91
C GLY A 414 6.46 -11.82 -3.11
N THR A 415 6.00 -11.68 -1.86
CA THR A 415 6.38 -10.56 -0.97
C THR A 415 7.90 -10.51 -0.81
N VAL A 416 8.48 -9.32 -0.88
CA VAL A 416 9.91 -9.12 -0.61
C VAL A 416 10.11 -8.81 0.86
N THR A 417 10.89 -9.63 1.58
CA THR A 417 11.08 -9.49 3.03
C THR A 417 12.51 -9.77 3.48
N GLY A 418 12.75 -9.83 4.78
CA GLY A 418 14.09 -10.00 5.34
C GLY A 418 14.87 -8.71 5.32
N SER A 419 15.96 -8.64 4.53
CA SER A 419 16.90 -7.51 4.54
C SER A 419 17.39 -7.15 5.95
N ILE A 420 17.58 -8.21 6.80
CA ILE A 420 18.03 -8.09 8.18
C ILE A 420 19.49 -7.65 8.17
N GLY A 421 19.70 -6.36 8.35
CA GLY A 421 20.99 -5.71 8.25
C GLY A 421 20.83 -4.20 8.41
N VAL A 422 21.96 -3.53 8.56
CA VAL A 422 22.03 -2.10 8.85
C VAL A 422 22.94 -1.39 7.86
N VAL A 423 22.63 -0.13 7.60
CA VAL A 423 23.42 0.80 6.79
C VAL A 423 23.28 2.20 7.36
N SER A 424 24.40 2.93 7.43
CA SER A 424 24.40 4.34 7.81
C SER A 424 25.62 5.06 7.24
N GLY A 425 25.56 6.37 7.20
CA GLY A 425 26.64 7.21 6.70
C GLY A 425 26.12 8.57 6.25
N LYS A 426 26.92 9.25 5.43
CA LYS A 426 26.61 10.59 4.93
C LYS A 426 27.10 10.80 3.50
N LEU A 427 26.49 11.75 2.81
CA LEU A 427 27.01 12.27 1.56
C LEU A 427 27.88 13.50 1.88
N VAL A 428 29.11 13.53 1.37
CA VAL A 428 29.99 14.68 1.48
C VAL A 428 29.84 15.51 0.20
N THR A 429 29.34 16.72 0.34
CA THR A 429 28.89 17.54 -0.79
C THR A 429 29.69 18.83 -0.97
N ARG A 430 30.77 19.05 -0.20
CA ARG A 430 31.59 20.26 -0.23
C ARG A 430 32.07 20.63 -1.63
N GLU A 431 32.63 19.65 -2.36
CA GLU A 431 33.13 19.87 -3.71
C GLU A 431 32.01 20.19 -4.70
N ALA A 432 30.86 19.55 -4.57
CA ALA A 432 29.70 19.85 -5.41
C ALA A 432 29.23 21.31 -5.24
N TRP A 433 29.15 21.78 -4.01
CA TRP A 433 28.83 23.20 -3.73
C TRP A 433 29.89 24.14 -4.26
N THR A 434 31.19 23.80 -4.11
CA THR A 434 32.29 24.58 -4.65
C THR A 434 32.21 24.70 -6.18
N LYS A 435 31.88 23.59 -6.89
CA LYS A 435 31.63 23.61 -8.34
C LYS A 435 30.45 24.50 -8.73
N ALA A 436 29.44 24.62 -7.86
CA ALA A 436 28.30 25.51 -8.05
C ALA A 436 28.61 26.98 -7.64
N GLY A 437 29.86 27.30 -7.22
CA GLY A 437 30.25 28.64 -6.77
C GLY A 437 29.87 28.97 -5.33
N ILE A 438 29.43 27.96 -4.55
CA ILE A 438 29.08 28.13 -3.14
C ILE A 438 30.23 27.60 -2.28
N THR A 439 30.82 28.47 -1.48
CA THR A 439 31.86 28.11 -0.52
C THR A 439 31.32 28.12 0.90
N SER A 440 31.83 27.23 1.74
CA SER A 440 31.46 27.13 3.15
C SER A 440 32.72 27.01 4.00
N ASP A 441 32.67 27.57 5.18
CA ASP A 441 33.65 27.40 6.23
C ASP A 441 32.95 26.93 7.50
N GLN A 442 33.66 26.24 8.41
CA GLN A 442 33.07 25.74 9.65
C GLN A 442 34.02 25.95 10.84
N ILE A 443 33.42 26.20 11.99
CA ILE A 443 34.12 26.29 13.26
C ILE A 443 33.53 25.21 14.16
N GLU A 444 34.37 24.34 14.71
CA GLU A 444 33.96 23.21 15.52
C GLU A 444 34.44 23.34 16.96
N PHE A 445 33.55 23.03 17.89
CA PHE A 445 33.87 22.82 19.30
C PHE A 445 33.43 21.43 19.71
N GLY A 446 34.38 20.58 20.06
CA GLY A 446 34.23 19.16 20.32
C GLY A 446 34.65 18.29 19.12
N GLU A 447 35.41 17.23 19.40
CA GLU A 447 35.98 16.34 18.36
C GLU A 447 34.97 15.67 17.45
N MET A 448 33.72 15.53 17.92
CA MET A 448 32.62 14.88 17.17
C MET A 448 31.64 15.88 16.55
N ALA A 449 31.89 17.20 16.66
CA ALA A 449 30.95 18.22 16.17
C ALA A 449 30.63 18.04 14.67
N GLY A 450 31.62 17.66 13.85
CA GLY A 450 31.45 17.37 12.43
C GLY A 450 30.91 15.99 12.07
N PHE A 451 30.51 15.16 13.03
CA PHE A 451 30.10 13.75 12.76
C PHE A 451 29.00 13.63 11.68
N ALA A 452 27.96 14.43 11.77
CA ALA A 452 26.85 14.43 10.80
C ALA A 452 27.03 15.47 9.67
N SER A 453 28.16 16.21 9.63
CA SER A 453 28.41 17.25 8.63
C SER A 453 28.60 16.64 7.24
N SER A 454 27.96 17.22 6.22
CA SER A 454 28.19 16.89 4.81
C SER A 454 29.43 17.62 4.22
N PHE A 455 30.21 18.31 5.05
CA PHE A 455 31.35 19.12 4.63
C PHE A 455 32.62 18.30 4.45
N SER A 456 32.86 17.30 5.29
CA SER A 456 34.06 16.46 5.27
C SER A 456 33.68 14.98 5.46
N PRO A 457 34.51 14.03 4.97
CA PRO A 457 34.41 12.61 5.32
C PRO A 457 34.53 12.39 6.84
N PHE A 458 34.20 11.21 7.30
CA PHE A 458 34.47 10.81 8.68
C PHE A 458 35.96 10.77 8.94
N THR A 459 36.38 11.28 10.10
CA THR A 459 37.72 11.03 10.65
C THR A 459 37.80 9.57 11.10
N ASP A 460 39.03 9.05 11.38
CA ASP A 460 39.20 7.68 11.88
C ASP A 460 38.42 7.44 13.18
N GLU A 461 38.37 8.42 14.09
CA GLU A 461 37.62 8.32 15.33
C GLU A 461 36.10 8.30 15.08
N GLN A 462 35.64 9.21 14.21
CA GLN A 462 34.23 9.23 13.79
C GLN A 462 33.81 7.91 13.09
N ARG A 463 34.70 7.34 12.26
CA ARG A 463 34.50 6.05 11.62
C ARG A 463 34.36 4.95 12.67
N ARG A 464 35.26 4.85 13.65
CA ARG A 464 35.13 3.88 14.74
C ARG A 464 33.81 4.00 15.49
N LYS A 465 33.30 5.22 15.70
CA LYS A 465 31.99 5.44 16.35
C LYS A 465 30.83 4.98 15.48
N LEU A 466 30.88 5.27 14.16
CA LEU A 466 29.89 4.77 13.21
C LEU A 466 29.86 3.23 13.20
N ASP A 467 31.04 2.60 13.14
CA ASP A 467 31.18 1.13 13.16
C ASP A 467 30.55 0.53 14.41
N ALA A 468 30.89 1.05 15.59
CA ALA A 468 30.29 0.60 16.84
C ALA A 468 28.78 0.77 16.89
N GLN A 469 28.24 1.84 16.31
CA GLN A 469 26.79 2.05 16.18
C GLN A 469 26.13 1.03 15.26
N LEU A 470 26.77 0.75 14.11
CA LEU A 470 26.25 -0.25 13.15
C LEU A 470 26.28 -1.66 13.76
N ASP A 471 27.37 -2.02 14.46
CA ASP A 471 27.48 -3.30 15.17
C ASP A 471 26.35 -3.44 16.21
N THR A 472 26.16 -2.42 17.03
CA THR A 472 25.09 -2.43 18.04
C THR A 472 23.70 -2.64 17.41
N ILE A 473 23.36 -1.91 16.34
CA ILE A 473 22.06 -2.01 15.69
C ILE A 473 21.91 -3.39 15.01
N TYR A 474 22.98 -3.92 14.41
CA TYR A 474 22.93 -5.22 13.76
C TYR A 474 22.75 -6.34 14.78
N ASP A 475 23.50 -6.32 15.87
CA ASP A 475 23.39 -7.27 16.97
C ASP A 475 21.99 -7.29 17.60
N GLU A 476 21.43 -6.11 17.87
CA GLU A 476 20.05 -5.96 18.36
C GLU A 476 19.03 -6.54 17.36
N PHE A 477 19.25 -6.37 16.04
CA PHE A 477 18.36 -6.93 15.04
C PHE A 477 18.42 -8.45 14.99
N ILE A 478 19.62 -9.03 15.08
CA ILE A 478 19.81 -10.50 15.16
C ILE A 478 19.10 -11.05 16.41
N GLU A 479 19.31 -10.42 17.56
CA GLU A 479 18.69 -10.84 18.82
C GLU A 479 17.16 -10.75 18.77
N LEU A 480 16.65 -9.65 18.25
CA LEU A 480 15.22 -9.43 18.04
C LEU A 480 14.58 -10.54 17.21
N VAL A 481 15.21 -10.90 16.08
CA VAL A 481 14.71 -11.97 15.20
C VAL A 481 14.85 -13.34 15.86
N SER A 482 15.96 -13.59 16.54
CA SER A 482 16.20 -14.82 17.30
C SER A 482 15.08 -15.07 18.31
N ALA A 483 14.81 -14.08 19.15
CA ALA A 483 13.77 -14.16 20.16
C ALA A 483 12.36 -14.27 19.55
N GLY A 484 12.06 -13.43 18.55
CA GLY A 484 10.71 -13.34 17.94
C GLY A 484 10.35 -14.53 17.06
N ARG A 485 11.33 -15.20 16.47
CA ARG A 485 11.13 -16.34 15.56
C ARG A 485 11.54 -17.70 16.16
N ASN A 486 11.98 -17.69 17.42
CA ASN A 486 12.46 -18.89 18.11
C ASN A 486 13.55 -19.63 17.29
N LEU A 487 14.48 -18.86 16.72
CA LEU A 487 15.65 -19.34 15.99
C LEU A 487 16.90 -19.10 16.85
N THR A 488 17.95 -19.90 16.69
CA THR A 488 19.21 -19.59 17.35
C THR A 488 19.85 -18.36 16.72
N ARG A 489 20.66 -17.63 17.52
CA ARG A 489 21.37 -16.44 17.03
C ARG A 489 22.26 -16.76 15.82
N GLU A 490 22.93 -17.92 15.84
CA GLU A 490 23.77 -18.41 14.74
C GLU A 490 22.93 -18.63 13.48
N ARG A 491 21.77 -19.27 13.62
CA ARG A 491 20.86 -19.48 12.48
C ARG A 491 20.35 -18.17 11.90
N VAL A 492 20.01 -17.21 12.75
CA VAL A 492 19.59 -15.88 12.29
C VAL A 492 20.76 -15.18 11.59
N ALA A 493 21.97 -15.21 12.13
CA ALA A 493 23.15 -14.63 11.50
C ALA A 493 23.43 -15.23 10.11
N GLU A 494 23.22 -16.55 9.93
CA GLU A 494 23.37 -17.23 8.64
C GLU A 494 22.38 -16.74 7.59
N ILE A 495 21.09 -16.61 7.93
CA ILE A 495 20.02 -16.26 7.00
C ILE A 495 19.79 -14.74 6.85
N ALA A 496 20.36 -13.92 7.74
CA ALA A 496 20.27 -12.48 7.73
C ALA A 496 21.20 -11.87 6.67
N ARG A 497 22.36 -11.44 7.07
CA ARG A 497 23.45 -10.86 6.25
C ARG A 497 22.99 -9.73 5.31
N GLY A 498 21.87 -9.06 5.65
CA GLY A 498 21.25 -8.06 4.79
C GLY A 498 20.48 -8.62 3.59
N ARG A 499 20.39 -9.95 3.42
CA ARG A 499 19.79 -10.63 2.28
C ARG A 499 18.27 -10.41 2.24
N VAL A 500 17.75 -10.25 1.04
CA VAL A 500 16.30 -10.22 0.77
C VAL A 500 15.81 -11.60 0.35
N TRP A 501 14.58 -11.90 0.72
CA TRP A 501 13.93 -13.18 0.47
C TRP A 501 12.53 -12.94 -0.10
N THR A 502 12.01 -13.88 -0.89
CA THR A 502 10.58 -13.92 -1.17
C THR A 502 9.82 -14.41 0.08
N GLY A 503 8.51 -14.16 0.14
CA GLY A 503 7.68 -14.70 1.23
C GLY A 503 7.71 -16.23 1.28
N ALA A 504 7.78 -16.90 0.12
CA ALA A 504 7.91 -18.35 0.02
C ALA A 504 9.24 -18.82 0.66
N GLN A 505 10.37 -18.26 0.24
CA GLN A 505 11.69 -18.54 0.82
C GLN A 505 11.74 -18.20 2.32
N ALA A 506 11.16 -17.05 2.71
CA ALA A 506 11.13 -16.61 4.10
C ALA A 506 10.35 -17.59 5.01
N LYS A 507 9.30 -18.22 4.48
CA LYS A 507 8.57 -19.27 5.20
C LYS A 507 9.44 -20.52 5.40
N GLU A 508 10.18 -20.96 4.40
CA GLU A 508 11.06 -22.12 4.47
C GLU A 508 12.17 -21.97 5.52
N ILE A 509 12.67 -20.73 5.68
CA ILE A 509 13.74 -20.43 6.65
C ILE A 509 13.23 -19.94 8.01
N GLY A 510 11.91 -19.93 8.25
CA GLY A 510 11.30 -19.61 9.54
C GLY A 510 11.08 -18.12 9.83
N LEU A 511 11.27 -17.24 8.84
CA LEU A 511 11.01 -15.79 8.99
C LEU A 511 9.52 -15.42 8.80
N VAL A 512 8.73 -16.26 8.16
CA VAL A 512 7.29 -16.12 7.93
C VAL A 512 6.58 -17.40 8.38
N ASP A 513 5.39 -17.27 8.98
CA ASP A 513 4.64 -18.41 9.50
C ASP A 513 3.68 -19.02 8.48
N SER A 514 2.97 -18.16 7.72
CA SER A 514 1.97 -18.60 6.75
C SER A 514 2.05 -17.80 5.45
N LEU A 515 1.71 -18.45 4.33
CA LEU A 515 1.54 -17.77 3.06
C LEU A 515 0.06 -17.37 2.89
N GLY A 516 -0.18 -16.16 2.40
CA GLY A 516 -1.50 -15.60 2.11
C GLY A 516 -1.56 -14.09 2.26
N GLY A 517 -2.75 -13.54 2.04
CA GLY A 517 -3.02 -12.10 2.13
C GLY A 517 -3.72 -11.69 3.41
N PHE A 518 -4.45 -10.57 3.31
CA PHE A 518 -5.17 -9.97 4.42
C PHE A 518 -6.25 -10.89 5.03
N ASP A 519 -6.96 -11.66 4.21
CA ASP A 519 -7.97 -12.61 4.69
C ASP A 519 -7.34 -13.72 5.54
N CYS A 520 -6.21 -14.27 5.11
CA CYS A 520 -5.42 -15.23 5.89
C CYS A 520 -5.02 -14.63 7.25
N ALA A 521 -4.51 -13.39 7.26
CA ALA A 521 -4.13 -12.70 8.49
C ALA A 521 -5.32 -12.46 9.45
N ILE A 522 -6.52 -12.16 8.93
CA ILE A 522 -7.74 -12.10 9.74
C ILE A 522 -8.05 -13.47 10.32
N GLY A 523 -7.91 -14.54 9.54
CA GLY A 523 -8.10 -15.92 9.99
C GLY A 523 -7.17 -16.26 11.15
N GLU A 524 -5.90 -15.98 11.02
CA GLU A 524 -4.90 -16.22 12.07
C GLU A 524 -5.15 -15.33 13.32
N ALA A 525 -5.54 -14.07 13.12
CA ALA A 525 -5.89 -13.19 14.24
C ALA A 525 -7.13 -13.69 15.01
N LYS A 526 -8.12 -14.28 14.31
CA LYS A 526 -9.27 -14.91 14.95
C LYS A 526 -8.86 -16.15 15.75
N LYS A 527 -8.00 -17.01 15.18
CA LYS A 527 -7.47 -18.20 15.88
C LYS A 527 -6.71 -17.79 17.13
N ALA A 528 -5.77 -16.85 17.03
CA ALA A 528 -4.95 -16.39 18.15
C ALA A 528 -5.78 -15.71 19.27
N ALA A 529 -6.91 -15.09 18.93
CA ALA A 529 -7.81 -14.45 19.90
C ALA A 529 -9.02 -15.33 20.28
N HIS A 530 -9.07 -16.60 19.87
CA HIS A 530 -10.18 -17.53 20.12
C HIS A 530 -11.56 -16.96 19.69
N ILE A 531 -11.60 -16.29 18.53
CA ILE A 531 -12.83 -15.73 17.97
C ILE A 531 -13.50 -16.78 17.08
N GLU A 532 -14.64 -17.29 17.54
CA GLU A 532 -15.50 -18.17 16.75
C GLU A 532 -16.42 -17.34 15.83
N GLY A 533 -16.68 -17.86 14.62
CA GLY A 533 -17.58 -17.23 13.65
C GLY A 533 -17.07 -15.92 13.07
N SER A 534 -17.95 -14.93 12.89
CA SER A 534 -17.62 -13.66 12.24
C SER A 534 -16.91 -12.68 13.18
N CYS A 535 -16.05 -11.83 12.62
CA CYS A 535 -15.42 -10.72 13.34
C CYS A 535 -15.80 -9.37 12.71
N LYS A 536 -15.53 -8.30 13.42
CA LYS A 536 -15.64 -6.93 12.91
C LYS A 536 -14.25 -6.32 12.77
N VAL A 537 -13.86 -5.97 11.55
CA VAL A 537 -12.60 -5.24 11.30
C VAL A 537 -12.84 -3.74 11.44
N LYS A 538 -11.99 -3.08 12.23
CA LYS A 538 -11.96 -1.63 12.39
C LYS A 538 -10.55 -1.09 12.15
N ILE A 539 -10.44 -0.04 11.36
CA ILE A 539 -9.16 0.66 11.14
C ILE A 539 -8.86 1.55 12.35
N TYR A 540 -7.59 1.58 12.73
CA TYR A 540 -6.98 2.47 13.72
C TYR A 540 -5.78 3.19 13.11
N PRO A 541 -5.53 4.47 13.45
CA PRO A 541 -6.31 5.28 14.37
C PRO A 541 -7.70 5.56 13.81
N ARG A 542 -8.68 5.77 14.69
CA ARG A 542 -10.04 6.13 14.25
C ARG A 542 -10.00 7.51 13.62
N GLY A 543 -10.45 7.62 12.38
CA GLY A 543 -10.58 8.91 11.71
C GLY A 543 -11.57 9.81 12.48
N SER A 544 -11.07 10.87 13.09
CA SER A 544 -11.87 12.01 13.52
C SER A 544 -11.73 13.08 12.44
N THR A 545 -12.84 13.47 11.81
CA THR A 545 -12.89 14.61 10.89
C THR A 545 -12.53 15.94 11.56
N LEU A 546 -12.36 15.95 12.89
CA LEU A 546 -12.06 17.13 13.70
C LEU A 546 -10.70 17.05 14.41
N ARG A 547 -9.93 15.97 14.24
CA ARG A 547 -8.59 15.86 14.86
C ARG A 547 -7.65 17.00 14.48
N PHE A 548 -7.82 17.60 13.30
CA PHE A 548 -7.04 18.75 12.90
C PHE A 548 -7.39 20.06 13.65
N LEU A 549 -8.46 20.06 14.47
CA LEU A 549 -8.89 21.20 15.31
C LEU A 549 -8.48 21.05 16.77
N ASP A 550 -8.09 19.85 17.19
CA ASP A 550 -7.69 19.62 18.57
C ASP A 550 -6.28 20.18 18.80
N ARG A 551 -6.20 21.21 19.63
CA ARG A 551 -4.91 21.82 20.01
C ARG A 551 -4.13 20.84 20.87
N PRO A 552 -2.81 20.68 20.62
CA PRO A 552 -1.98 19.86 21.49
C PRO A 552 -2.01 20.36 22.96
N GLU A 553 -2.45 19.49 23.87
CA GLU A 553 -2.43 19.78 25.30
C GLU A 553 -1.11 19.37 25.98
N ASN A 554 -0.31 18.50 25.32
CA ASN A 554 0.99 18.01 25.82
C ASN A 554 1.82 17.43 24.66
N SER A 555 3.00 16.90 24.94
CA SER A 555 3.90 16.24 23.97
C SER A 555 3.45 14.82 23.57
N ASP A 556 2.19 14.44 23.75
CA ASP A 556 1.64 13.19 23.21
C ASP A 556 1.68 13.28 21.66
N PRO A 557 2.19 12.27 20.95
CA PRO A 557 2.33 12.30 19.50
C PRO A 557 1.03 12.54 18.71
N SER A 558 -0.12 12.24 19.32
CA SER A 558 -1.43 12.60 18.77
C SER A 558 -1.67 14.13 18.74
N VAL A 559 -0.82 14.89 19.41
CA VAL A 559 -0.95 16.30 19.74
C VAL A 559 0.02 17.18 18.93
N GLU A 560 1.14 16.61 18.48
CA GLU A 560 2.22 17.34 17.78
C GLU A 560 1.89 17.69 16.32
N ALA A 561 1.12 16.84 15.64
CA ALA A 561 0.70 17.04 14.24
C ALA A 561 -0.11 18.33 14.01
N LEU A 562 -0.72 18.91 15.05
CA LEU A 562 -1.47 20.16 14.95
C LEU A 562 -0.60 21.39 15.12
N SER A 563 0.52 21.29 15.83
CA SER A 563 1.45 22.41 16.00
C SER A 563 2.12 22.75 14.68
N GLU A 564 2.42 21.76 13.83
CA GLU A 564 3.03 21.96 12.51
C GLU A 564 2.08 22.63 11.52
N VAL A 565 0.78 22.24 11.49
CA VAL A 565 -0.21 22.89 10.63
C VAL A 565 -0.47 24.34 11.06
N PHE A 566 -0.53 24.62 12.38
CA PHE A 566 -0.65 25.98 12.88
C PHE A 566 0.62 26.82 12.65
N THR A 567 1.80 26.21 12.71
CA THR A 567 3.08 26.86 12.39
C THR A 567 3.17 27.16 10.90
N ALA A 568 2.77 26.23 10.03
CA ALA A 568 2.71 26.45 8.58
C ALA A 568 1.66 27.51 8.18
N LEU A 569 0.48 27.53 8.82
CA LEU A 569 -0.52 28.57 8.60
C LEU A 569 -0.09 29.93 9.12
N ARG A 570 0.67 29.97 10.21
CA ARG A 570 1.23 31.21 10.77
C ARG A 570 2.35 31.78 9.92
N SER A 571 3.21 30.94 9.32
CA SER A 571 4.25 31.34 8.37
C SER A 571 3.63 31.90 7.08
N LEU A 572 2.59 31.26 6.53
CA LEU A 572 1.83 31.77 5.39
C LEU A 572 1.13 33.10 5.70
N GLY A 573 0.64 33.27 6.93
CA GLY A 573 0.04 34.54 7.37
C GLY A 573 1.06 35.66 7.55
N GLN A 574 2.29 35.36 7.94
CA GLN A 574 3.38 36.35 8.11
C GLN A 574 3.95 36.78 6.76
N ASP A 575 4.06 35.90 5.78
CA ASP A 575 4.47 36.26 4.41
C ASP A 575 3.46 37.17 3.70
N VAL A 576 2.16 37.01 3.97
CA VAL A 576 1.11 37.88 3.42
C VAL A 576 1.10 39.26 4.11
N THR A 577 1.47 39.34 5.39
CA THR A 577 1.55 40.63 6.12
C THR A 577 2.89 41.32 5.91
N GLY A 578 3.98 40.59 5.74
CA GLY A 578 5.32 41.13 5.46
C GLY A 578 5.43 41.81 4.09
N SER A 579 4.72 41.32 3.08
CA SER A 579 4.69 41.91 1.75
C SER A 579 3.91 43.24 1.66
N ARG A 580 3.12 43.60 2.67
CA ARG A 580 2.42 44.91 2.75
C ARG A 580 3.24 46.02 3.42
N GLN A 581 4.27 45.71 4.19
CA GLN A 581 5.12 46.76 4.82
C GLN A 581 6.28 47.22 3.96
N LEU A 582 6.60 46.58 2.84
CA LEU A 582 7.66 46.98 1.91
C LEU A 582 7.18 47.98 0.80
N ARG A 583 5.93 48.40 0.79
CA ARG A 583 5.38 49.36 -0.18
C ARG A 583 5.09 50.78 0.37
N MET A 584 5.56 51.14 1.56
CA MET A 584 5.38 52.48 2.10
C MET A 584 6.70 53.11 2.60
N ARG A 585 7.76 53.04 1.81
CA ARG A 585 8.93 53.92 1.95
C ARG A 585 9.52 54.12 0.58
N ASP A 586 8.98 55.05 -0.17
CA ASP A 586 9.64 55.90 -1.15
C ASP A 586 8.64 56.98 -1.50
N HIS A 587 8.74 58.07 -0.73
CA HIS A 587 8.55 59.45 -1.16
C HIS A 587 9.20 60.35 -0.12
#